data_ef28f704427e7c269a0c3a1c24fb9d9f
#
_entry.id   ef28f704427e7c269a0c3a1c24fb9d9f
#
_cell.length_a   1.000
_cell.length_b   1.000
_cell.length_c   1.000
_cell.angle_alpha   90.00
_cell.angle_beta   90.00
_cell.angle_gamma   90.00
#
_symmetry.space_group_name_H-M   'P 1'
#
loop_
_entity.id
_entity.type
_entity.pdbx_description
1 polymer ?
#
loop_
_entity_poly.entity_id
_entity_poly.type
_entity_poly.pdbx_seq_one_letter_code
_entity_poly.pdbx_strand_id
1 'polypeptide(L)'
;MMILKRLAIFLPVLLLPTKALATNTTLDCLTKNIYFEAKNQSIAGQLAVALVVMNRVKDSRYPSTVCKVIYEGPHYESWKTRQIPDLPKEERKYYPRRDRCQFSWYCDGKSDK
;
A
#
# COMPACT_ATOMS: atom_id res chain seq x y z
N MET A 1 -41.03 -9.51 52.98
CA MET A 1 -39.81 -8.86 52.45
C MET A 1 -39.46 -9.52 51.13
N MET A 2 -39.76 -8.86 50.01
CA MET A 2 -39.35 -9.32 48.69
C MET A 2 -38.02 -8.70 48.32
N ILE A 3 -36.96 -9.54 48.21
CA ILE A 3 -35.66 -9.12 47.71
C ILE A 3 -35.69 -9.14 46.21
N LEU A 4 -35.76 -7.97 45.55
CA LEU A 4 -35.62 -7.82 44.14
C LEU A 4 -34.17 -8.08 43.76
N LYS A 5 -33.88 -9.26 43.23
CA LYS A 5 -32.56 -9.53 42.56
C LYS A 5 -32.54 -8.76 41.23
N ARG A 6 -31.77 -7.66 41.19
CA ARG A 6 -31.45 -6.98 39.95
C ARG A 6 -30.51 -7.87 39.13
N LEU A 7 -31.06 -8.46 38.10
CA LEU A 7 -30.29 -9.19 37.10
C LEU A 7 -29.57 -8.16 36.21
N ALA A 8 -28.26 -7.98 36.42
CA ALA A 8 -27.44 -7.18 35.54
C ALA A 8 -27.22 -7.98 34.25
N ILE A 9 -27.88 -7.56 33.18
CA ILE A 9 -27.65 -8.11 31.84
C ILE A 9 -26.35 -7.47 31.33
N PHE A 10 -25.23 -8.21 31.41
CA PHE A 10 -24.01 -7.88 30.69
C PHE A 10 -24.26 -8.15 29.20
N LEU A 11 -24.47 -7.09 28.42
CA LEU A 11 -24.43 -7.16 26.97
C LEU A 11 -22.96 -7.28 26.53
N PRO A 12 -22.55 -8.36 25.85
CA PRO A 12 -21.21 -8.41 25.30
C PRO A 12 -21.11 -7.40 24.15
N VAL A 13 -20.26 -6.37 24.33
CA VAL A 13 -19.87 -5.47 23.25
C VAL A 13 -19.08 -6.32 22.24
N LEU A 14 -19.73 -6.63 21.13
CA LEU A 14 -19.11 -7.34 20.01
C LEU A 14 -18.10 -6.38 19.37
N LEU A 15 -16.82 -6.54 19.71
CA LEU A 15 -15.69 -5.89 19.02
C LEU A 15 -15.60 -6.46 17.61
N LEU A 16 -16.24 -5.78 16.65
CA LEU A 16 -16.07 -6.09 15.23
C LEU A 16 -14.64 -5.77 14.83
N PRO A 17 -13.90 -6.70 14.19
CA PRO A 17 -12.54 -6.43 13.75
C PRO A 17 -12.55 -5.34 12.65
N THR A 18 -11.82 -4.27 12.89
CA THR A 18 -11.63 -3.15 11.96
C THR A 18 -10.79 -3.57 10.74
N LYS A 19 -11.36 -4.30 9.81
CA LYS A 19 -10.73 -4.61 8.51
C LYS A 19 -10.80 -3.44 7.51
N ALA A 20 -11.39 -2.30 7.88
CA ALA A 20 -11.62 -1.18 6.97
C ALA A 20 -10.35 -0.40 6.60
N LEU A 21 -9.28 -0.39 7.42
CA LEU A 21 -8.07 0.38 7.14
C LEU A 21 -7.18 -0.23 6.03
N ALA A 22 -7.18 -1.55 5.86
CA ALA A 22 -6.37 -2.22 4.83
C ALA A 22 -6.90 -2.00 3.40
N THR A 23 -8.20 -1.82 3.23
CA THR A 23 -8.84 -1.58 1.93
C THR A 23 -8.57 -0.19 1.37
N ASN A 24 -8.48 0.85 2.21
CA ASN A 24 -8.23 2.22 1.76
C ASN A 24 -6.83 2.35 1.17
N THR A 25 -5.79 1.82 1.82
CA THR A 25 -4.41 1.89 1.32
C THR A 25 -4.24 1.18 -0.03
N THR A 26 -4.86 0.01 -0.22
CA THR A 26 -4.83 -0.73 -1.48
C THR A 26 -5.51 0.07 -2.60
N LEU A 27 -6.67 0.64 -2.33
CA LEU A 27 -7.42 1.46 -3.29
C LEU A 27 -6.65 2.74 -3.64
N ASP A 28 -6.02 3.39 -2.67
CA ASP A 28 -5.21 4.59 -2.88
C ASP A 28 -4.01 4.30 -3.80
N CYS A 29 -3.27 3.22 -3.57
CA CYS A 29 -2.18 2.79 -4.45
C CYS A 29 -2.67 2.55 -5.88
N LEU A 30 -3.77 1.81 -6.04
CA LEU A 30 -4.32 1.48 -7.35
C LEU A 30 -4.82 2.72 -8.10
N THR A 31 -5.55 3.58 -7.42
CA THR A 31 -6.09 4.84 -7.97
C THR A 31 -4.95 5.76 -8.42
N LYS A 32 -3.92 5.90 -7.59
CA LYS A 32 -2.74 6.70 -7.90
C LYS A 32 -2.01 6.18 -9.13
N ASN A 33 -1.83 4.86 -9.23
CA ASN A 33 -1.20 4.23 -10.40
C ASN A 33 -2.00 4.44 -11.68
N ILE A 34 -3.32 4.25 -11.64
CA ILE A 34 -4.19 4.50 -12.80
C ILE A 34 -4.11 5.97 -13.22
N TYR A 35 -4.12 6.89 -12.26
CA TYR A 35 -4.01 8.32 -12.55
C TYR A 35 -2.73 8.65 -13.31
N PHE A 36 -1.57 8.24 -12.82
CA PHE A 36 -0.30 8.58 -13.46
C PHE A 36 -0.05 7.82 -14.78
N GLU A 37 -0.54 6.60 -14.91
CA GLU A 37 -0.35 5.78 -16.11
C GLU A 37 -1.39 6.07 -17.20
N ALA A 38 -2.62 6.38 -16.85
CA ALA A 38 -3.75 6.32 -17.78
C ALA A 38 -4.81 7.42 -17.61
N LYS A 39 -4.54 8.54 -16.93
CA LYS A 39 -5.54 9.59 -16.70
C LYS A 39 -6.18 10.14 -17.98
N ASN A 40 -5.44 10.17 -19.07
CA ASN A 40 -5.88 10.68 -20.38
C ASN A 40 -6.40 9.56 -21.32
N GLN A 41 -6.50 8.34 -20.82
CA GLN A 41 -6.99 7.19 -21.57
C GLN A 41 -8.51 7.00 -21.39
N SER A 42 -9.11 6.22 -22.28
CA SER A 42 -10.48 5.76 -22.11
C SER A 42 -10.64 4.92 -20.83
N ILE A 43 -11.87 4.70 -20.38
CA ILE A 43 -12.18 3.81 -19.25
C ILE A 43 -11.58 2.40 -19.50
N ALA A 44 -11.63 1.90 -20.73
CA ALA A 44 -11.01 0.62 -21.08
C ALA A 44 -9.49 0.63 -20.86
N GLY A 45 -8.80 1.71 -21.22
CA GLY A 45 -7.36 1.88 -20.98
C GLY A 45 -7.02 1.95 -19.48
N GLN A 46 -7.82 2.68 -18.71
CA GLN A 46 -7.67 2.75 -17.26
C GLN A 46 -7.89 1.38 -16.59
N LEU A 47 -8.92 0.65 -17.03
CA LEU A 47 -9.18 -0.70 -16.56
C LEU A 47 -8.05 -1.67 -16.91
N ALA A 48 -7.45 -1.55 -18.09
CA ALA A 48 -6.32 -2.38 -18.50
C ALA A 48 -5.11 -2.21 -17.53
N VAL A 49 -4.80 -0.98 -17.11
CA VAL A 49 -3.74 -0.70 -16.12
C VAL A 49 -4.07 -1.39 -14.78
N ALA A 50 -5.32 -1.28 -14.31
CA ALA A 50 -5.75 -1.93 -13.08
C ALA A 50 -5.61 -3.47 -13.17
N LEU A 51 -6.02 -4.06 -14.29
CA LEU A 51 -5.94 -5.51 -14.50
C LEU A 51 -4.50 -6.03 -14.55
N VAL A 52 -3.56 -5.28 -15.12
CA VAL A 52 -2.13 -5.62 -15.08
C VAL A 52 -1.64 -5.74 -13.64
N VAL A 53 -1.97 -4.78 -12.78
CA VAL A 53 -1.60 -4.82 -11.36
C VAL A 53 -2.23 -6.03 -10.67
N MET A 54 -3.53 -6.24 -10.84
CA MET A 54 -4.26 -7.34 -10.20
C MET A 54 -3.76 -8.72 -10.65
N ASN A 55 -3.42 -8.88 -11.93
CA ASN A 55 -2.86 -10.11 -12.45
C ASN A 55 -1.47 -10.40 -11.87
N ARG A 56 -0.64 -9.36 -11.69
CA ARG A 56 0.67 -9.51 -11.04
C ARG A 56 0.55 -9.91 -9.57
N VAL A 57 -0.39 -9.35 -8.84
CA VAL A 57 -0.67 -9.75 -7.44
C VAL A 57 -0.98 -11.26 -7.32
N LYS A 58 -1.65 -11.83 -8.33
CA LYS A 58 -2.00 -13.26 -8.37
C LYS A 58 -0.86 -14.15 -8.85
N ASP A 59 0.16 -13.59 -9.48
CA ASP A 59 1.28 -14.32 -10.05
C ASP A 59 2.43 -14.41 -9.03
N SER A 60 2.89 -15.63 -8.73
CA SER A 60 3.95 -15.88 -7.74
C SER A 60 5.30 -15.23 -8.09
N ARG A 61 5.51 -14.79 -9.32
CA ARG A 61 6.72 -14.07 -9.75
C ARG A 61 6.77 -12.60 -9.29
N TYR A 62 5.66 -12.07 -8.79
CA TYR A 62 5.51 -10.69 -8.37
C TYR A 62 5.17 -10.59 -6.88
N PRO A 63 5.30 -9.39 -6.27
CA PRO A 63 4.82 -9.17 -4.92
C PRO A 63 3.32 -9.49 -4.77
N SER A 64 2.92 -9.88 -3.56
CA SER A 64 1.56 -10.38 -3.28
C SER A 64 0.54 -9.28 -2.94
N THR A 65 0.93 -8.02 -2.93
CA THR A 65 0.02 -6.90 -2.63
C THR A 65 0.06 -5.85 -3.72
N VAL A 66 -1.06 -5.14 -3.90
CA VAL A 66 -1.21 -4.08 -4.90
C VAL A 66 -0.15 -3.00 -4.74
N CYS A 67 0.03 -2.46 -3.53
CA CYS A 67 1.02 -1.41 -3.29
C CYS A 67 2.45 -1.89 -3.58
N LYS A 68 2.80 -3.11 -3.19
CA LYS A 68 4.14 -3.67 -3.45
C LYS A 68 4.39 -3.90 -4.94
N VAL A 69 3.37 -4.32 -5.70
CA VAL A 69 3.47 -4.44 -7.17
C VAL A 69 3.69 -3.07 -7.81
N ILE A 70 2.95 -2.06 -7.37
CA ILE A 70 3.02 -0.70 -7.95
C ILE A 70 4.37 -0.05 -7.66
N TYR A 71 4.88 -0.20 -6.44
CA TYR A 71 6.16 0.38 -6.01
C TYR A 71 7.36 -0.53 -6.22
N GLU A 72 7.22 -1.57 -7.04
CA GLU A 72 8.29 -2.50 -7.33
C GLU A 72 9.42 -1.83 -8.12
N GLY A 73 10.65 -2.12 -7.71
CA GLY A 73 11.85 -1.63 -8.36
C GLY A 73 13.05 -1.66 -7.41
N PRO A 74 14.27 -1.53 -7.94
CA PRO A 74 15.46 -1.49 -7.12
C PRO A 74 15.52 -0.20 -6.31
N HIS A 75 15.95 -0.32 -5.06
CA HIS A 75 16.17 0.78 -4.14
C HIS A 75 17.65 0.89 -3.76
N TYR A 76 18.06 2.04 -3.32
CA TYR A 76 19.37 2.27 -2.72
C TYR A 76 19.25 2.95 -1.37
N GLU A 77 20.16 2.63 -0.47
CA GLU A 77 20.20 3.28 0.84
C GLU A 77 20.75 4.70 0.71
N SER A 78 20.13 5.66 1.40
CA SER A 78 20.65 7.03 1.53
C SER A 78 22.07 7.02 2.03
N TRP A 79 22.93 7.86 1.42
CA TRP A 79 24.31 8.00 1.88
C TRP A 79 24.40 8.47 3.35
N LYS A 80 23.41 9.27 3.81
CA LYS A 80 23.36 9.76 5.19
C LYS A 80 23.23 8.62 6.19
N THR A 81 22.38 7.64 5.90
CA THR A 81 22.18 6.49 6.80
C THR A 81 23.29 5.46 6.66
N ARG A 82 23.92 5.34 5.48
CA ARG A 82 25.11 4.48 5.29
C ARG A 82 26.32 4.91 6.10
N GLN A 83 26.42 6.20 6.45
CA GLN A 83 27.53 6.71 7.28
C GLN A 83 27.41 6.29 8.75
N ILE A 84 26.30 5.70 9.17
CA ILE A 84 26.03 5.26 10.54
C ILE A 84 26.01 3.73 10.57
N PRO A 85 27.15 3.05 10.90
CA PRO A 85 27.24 1.58 10.81
C PRO A 85 26.21 0.86 11.69
N ASP A 86 25.98 1.36 12.91
CA ASP A 86 25.14 0.73 13.93
C ASP A 86 23.67 1.21 13.88
N LEU A 87 23.26 1.94 12.84
CA LEU A 87 21.89 2.40 12.69
C LEU A 87 20.96 1.19 12.50
N PRO A 88 19.89 1.06 13.30
CA PRO A 88 18.88 0.02 13.12
C PRO A 88 18.29 0.03 11.71
N LYS A 89 17.92 -1.16 11.20
CA LYS A 89 17.40 -1.30 9.83
C LYS A 89 16.15 -0.46 9.59
N GLU A 90 15.31 -0.31 10.59
CA GLU A 90 14.06 0.44 10.57
C GLU A 90 14.28 1.95 10.42
N GLU A 91 15.44 2.45 10.83
CA GLU A 91 15.80 3.87 10.75
C GLU A 91 16.58 4.21 9.46
N ARG A 92 17.00 3.19 8.70
CA ARG A 92 17.69 3.37 7.42
C ARG A 92 16.72 3.85 6.36
N LYS A 93 17.12 4.86 5.59
CA LYS A 93 16.29 5.43 4.53
C LYS A 93 16.70 4.87 3.18
N TYR A 94 15.71 4.36 2.45
CA TYR A 94 15.87 3.83 1.11
C TYR A 94 15.06 4.66 0.11
N TYR A 95 15.63 4.84 -1.08
CA TYR A 95 15.01 5.55 -2.17
C TYR A 95 14.99 4.69 -3.43
N PRO A 96 13.93 4.79 -4.26
CA PRO A 96 13.89 4.07 -5.53
C PRO A 96 14.98 4.57 -6.47
N ARG A 97 15.58 3.67 -7.24
CA ARG A 97 16.53 4.05 -8.31
C ARG A 97 15.77 4.71 -9.43
N ARG A 98 16.21 5.90 -9.80
CA ARG A 98 15.59 6.71 -10.84
C ARG A 98 15.44 5.94 -12.15
N ASP A 99 14.28 6.05 -12.78
CA ASP A 99 13.91 5.48 -14.07
C ASP A 99 14.07 3.94 -14.18
N ARG A 100 14.05 3.24 -13.04
CA ARG A 100 14.20 1.77 -12.98
C ARG A 100 13.04 1.05 -12.28
N CYS A 101 11.93 1.76 -12.03
CA CYS A 101 10.76 1.19 -11.38
C CYS A 101 9.84 0.51 -12.40
N GLN A 102 9.03 -0.41 -11.92
CA GLN A 102 8.03 -1.12 -12.73
C GLN A 102 7.00 -0.16 -13.35
N PHE A 103 6.58 0.84 -12.58
CA PHE A 103 5.80 1.98 -13.07
C PHE A 103 6.66 3.24 -12.98
N SER A 104 6.95 3.85 -14.12
CA SER A 104 7.97 4.89 -14.25
C SER A 104 7.68 6.15 -13.43
N TRP A 105 6.42 6.52 -13.25
CA TRP A 105 6.02 7.70 -12.49
C TRP A 105 6.56 7.69 -11.05
N TYR A 106 6.67 6.50 -10.45
CA TYR A 106 7.10 6.35 -9.07
C TYR A 106 8.55 6.80 -8.82
N CYS A 107 9.41 6.73 -9.83
CA CYS A 107 10.83 7.06 -9.69
C CYS A 107 11.40 7.91 -10.84
N ASP A 108 10.55 8.67 -11.52
CA ASP A 108 10.97 9.58 -12.59
C ASP A 108 11.58 10.91 -12.09
N GLY A 109 11.58 11.10 -10.77
CA GLY A 109 12.10 12.30 -10.11
C GLY A 109 11.17 13.51 -10.14
N LYS A 110 9.93 13.34 -10.63
CA LYS A 110 8.90 14.37 -10.62
C LYS A 110 8.06 14.31 -9.33
N SER A 111 7.36 15.40 -9.03
CA SER A 111 6.45 15.42 -7.88
C SER A 111 5.16 14.65 -8.19
N ASP A 112 4.78 13.74 -7.29
CA ASP A 112 3.54 12.94 -7.35
C ASP A 112 2.38 13.63 -6.63
N LYS A 113 2.38 14.94 -6.61
CA LYS A 113 1.34 15.76 -5.96
C LYS A 113 0.20 16.10 -6.91
#